data_442e7d13c078a556d9b757b1ab35e76d
#
_entry.id   442e7d13c078a556d9b757b1ab35e76d
#
_cell.length_a   1.000
_cell.length_b   1.000
_cell.length_c   1.000
_cell.angle_alpha   90.00
_cell.angle_beta   90.00
_cell.angle_gamma   90.00
#
_symmetry.space_group_name_H-M   'P 1'
#
loop_
_entity.id
_entity.type
_entity.pdbx_description
1 polymer ?
#
loop_
_entity_poly.entity_id
_entity_poly.type
_entity_poly.pdbx_seq_one_letter_code
_entity_poly.pdbx_strand_id
1 'polypeptide(L)'
;EPGNQNFLGPDWFRDIVAKVNGTVVECNTAYEGGRNTTNAHMETLDKHGWLKSYRVDLLDAEGPDKVLEIPNGKVIKKNYVGKDIEKYDSMLVLSHFKGHPMGGYGGALKQLSIGVASSYGKAYIHGCGKPEDLWTANHDKFLESMADAASSVINYFNKKIVYINIMKNMSVDCDCCAVAEDPCIKDIGVLISTDPVAIDQACIDLVYNSNDPGKAHFIERVESRNGIHTIESAEKLGIGSKNYELIEVTNK
;
A
#
# COMPACT_ATOMS: atom_id res chain seq x y z
N GLU A 1 -4.88 -12.20 -1.46
CA GLU A 1 -5.25 -13.59 -1.08
C GLU A 1 -5.62 -14.41 -2.32
N PRO A 2 -5.46 -15.77 -2.31
CA PRO A 2 -5.65 -16.62 -3.49
C PRO A 2 -7.07 -16.57 -4.10
N GLY A 3 -8.07 -16.23 -3.33
CA GLY A 3 -9.47 -16.16 -3.76
C GLY A 3 -9.93 -14.80 -4.26
N ASN A 4 -9.12 -13.76 -4.11
CA ASN A 4 -9.49 -12.41 -4.55
C ASN A 4 -9.58 -12.33 -6.06
N GLN A 5 -10.61 -11.68 -6.60
CA GLN A 5 -10.87 -11.55 -8.04
C GLN A 5 -10.56 -10.13 -8.58
N ASN A 6 -10.36 -9.15 -7.70
CA ASN A 6 -10.23 -7.74 -8.09
C ASN A 6 -8.78 -7.30 -8.25
N PHE A 7 -7.80 -8.12 -7.82
CA PHE A 7 -6.39 -7.76 -7.88
C PHE A 7 -5.93 -7.50 -9.32
N LEU A 8 -4.96 -6.63 -9.45
CA LEU A 8 -4.34 -6.34 -10.75
C LEU A 8 -3.30 -7.42 -11.07
N GLY A 9 -3.52 -8.16 -12.15
CA GLY A 9 -2.63 -9.23 -12.58
C GLY A 9 -1.28 -8.72 -13.09
N PRO A 10 -0.27 -9.61 -13.19
CA PRO A 10 1.10 -9.24 -13.57
C PRO A 10 1.21 -8.57 -14.95
N ASP A 11 0.32 -8.87 -15.89
CA ASP A 11 0.36 -8.29 -17.23
C ASP A 11 0.21 -6.76 -17.25
N TRP A 12 -0.47 -6.19 -16.25
CA TRP A 12 -0.64 -4.74 -16.10
C TRP A 12 0.67 -3.99 -15.90
N PHE A 13 1.69 -4.66 -15.39
CA PHE A 13 2.94 -4.04 -14.96
C PHE A 13 4.13 -4.35 -15.85
N ARG A 14 3.92 -5.16 -16.92
CA ARG A 14 5.01 -5.71 -17.74
C ARG A 14 5.96 -4.64 -18.26
N ASP A 15 5.41 -3.62 -18.92
CA ASP A 15 6.22 -2.61 -19.59
C ASP A 15 6.97 -1.73 -18.59
N ILE A 16 6.33 -1.34 -17.48
CA ILE A 16 6.98 -0.49 -16.49
C ILE A 16 8.06 -1.24 -15.72
N VAL A 17 7.83 -2.49 -15.34
CA VAL A 17 8.82 -3.32 -14.64
C VAL A 17 10.01 -3.61 -15.56
N ALA A 18 9.77 -3.91 -16.82
CA ALA A 18 10.83 -4.10 -17.82
C ALA A 18 11.64 -2.82 -18.03
N LYS A 19 10.97 -1.66 -18.12
CA LYS A 19 11.63 -0.37 -18.33
C LYS A 19 12.60 0.01 -17.22
N VAL A 20 12.27 -0.32 -15.97
CA VAL A 20 13.14 -0.04 -14.82
C VAL A 20 14.05 -1.21 -14.47
N ASN A 21 14.01 -2.31 -15.23
CA ASN A 21 14.71 -3.55 -14.92
C ASN A 21 14.50 -3.99 -13.45
N GLY A 22 13.25 -3.88 -13.01
CA GLY A 22 12.87 -4.04 -11.61
C GLY A 22 12.77 -5.49 -11.16
N THR A 23 12.89 -5.69 -9.86
CA THR A 23 12.46 -6.91 -9.15
C THR A 23 11.18 -6.58 -8.40
N VAL A 24 10.15 -7.40 -8.53
CA VAL A 24 8.92 -7.25 -7.75
C VAL A 24 9.20 -7.72 -6.33
N VAL A 25 8.80 -6.92 -5.34
CA VAL A 25 9.04 -7.23 -3.93
C VAL A 25 7.73 -7.25 -3.15
N GLU A 26 7.63 -8.16 -2.21
CA GLU A 26 6.49 -8.33 -1.29
C GLU A 26 6.99 -8.72 0.10
N CYS A 27 6.08 -8.71 1.09
CA CYS A 27 6.33 -9.24 2.44
C CYS A 27 5.15 -10.10 2.89
N ASN A 28 5.45 -11.09 3.74
CA ASN A 28 4.44 -11.97 4.32
C ASN A 28 3.39 -11.20 5.14
N THR A 29 2.19 -11.77 5.27
CA THR A 29 1.13 -11.19 6.11
C THR A 29 1.32 -11.53 7.58
N ALA A 30 0.74 -10.70 8.47
CA ALA A 30 0.80 -10.89 9.92
C ALA A 30 -0.33 -11.80 10.47
N TYR A 31 -1.28 -12.17 9.65
CA TYR A 31 -2.45 -12.98 10.00
C TYR A 31 -2.50 -14.23 9.13
N GLU A 32 -3.20 -15.24 9.59
CA GLU A 32 -3.36 -16.50 8.86
C GLU A 32 -4.04 -16.30 7.51
N GLY A 33 -3.54 -17.02 6.51
CA GLY A 33 -4.02 -16.94 5.13
C GLY A 33 -3.02 -17.51 4.14
N GLY A 34 -3.25 -17.26 2.86
CA GLY A 34 -2.39 -17.78 1.77
C GLY A 34 -1.01 -17.11 1.65
N ARG A 35 -0.67 -16.16 2.54
CA ARG A 35 0.57 -15.38 2.46
C ARG A 35 1.25 -15.16 3.81
N ASN A 36 0.91 -15.94 4.83
CA ASN A 36 1.48 -15.77 6.18
C ASN A 36 2.80 -16.49 6.38
N THR A 37 3.20 -17.34 5.46
CA THR A 37 4.52 -17.99 5.42
C THR A 37 5.13 -17.82 4.05
N THR A 38 6.46 -17.81 3.98
CA THR A 38 7.19 -17.69 2.71
C THR A 38 6.74 -18.72 1.67
N ASN A 39 6.57 -19.99 2.06
CA ASN A 39 6.13 -21.03 1.13
C ASN A 39 4.71 -20.79 0.61
N ALA A 40 3.74 -20.51 1.48
CA ALA A 40 2.37 -20.25 1.09
C ALA A 40 2.26 -18.98 0.22
N HIS A 41 3.07 -17.96 0.54
CA HIS A 41 3.13 -16.72 -0.25
C HIS A 41 3.69 -16.98 -1.66
N MET A 42 4.77 -17.74 -1.79
CA MET A 42 5.32 -18.14 -3.08
C MET A 42 4.33 -18.96 -3.91
N GLU A 43 3.56 -19.87 -3.30
CA GLU A 43 2.49 -20.59 -3.98
C GLU A 43 1.37 -19.64 -4.49
N THR A 44 1.01 -18.63 -3.68
CA THR A 44 0.03 -17.61 -4.09
C THR A 44 0.53 -16.79 -5.26
N LEU A 45 1.80 -16.37 -5.24
CA LEU A 45 2.45 -15.63 -6.33
C LEU A 45 2.49 -16.46 -7.63
N ASP A 46 2.75 -17.76 -7.53
CA ASP A 46 2.74 -18.65 -8.70
C ASP A 46 1.32 -18.81 -9.27
N LYS A 47 0.32 -19.06 -8.43
CA LYS A 47 -1.10 -19.14 -8.84
C LYS A 47 -1.58 -17.89 -9.56
N HIS A 48 -1.13 -16.71 -9.10
CA HIS A 48 -1.48 -15.43 -9.72
C HIS A 48 -0.59 -15.06 -10.92
N GLY A 49 0.37 -15.91 -11.30
CA GLY A 49 1.20 -15.73 -12.49
C GLY A 49 2.40 -14.79 -12.32
N TRP A 50 2.66 -14.29 -11.09
CA TRP A 50 3.75 -13.35 -10.84
C TRP A 50 5.13 -13.97 -11.08
N LEU A 51 5.35 -15.21 -10.62
CA LEU A 51 6.64 -15.90 -10.78
C LEU A 51 6.99 -16.23 -12.23
N LYS A 52 5.98 -16.34 -13.11
CA LYS A 52 6.18 -16.55 -14.55
C LYS A 52 6.57 -15.27 -15.28
N SER A 53 6.21 -14.11 -14.70
CA SER A 53 6.35 -12.82 -15.37
C SER A 53 7.56 -12.04 -14.89
N TYR A 54 7.98 -12.21 -13.61
CA TYR A 54 8.99 -11.37 -12.97
C TYR A 54 9.93 -12.15 -12.06
N ARG A 55 11.09 -11.55 -11.78
CA ARG A 55 11.83 -11.85 -10.55
C ARG A 55 11.01 -11.32 -9.38
N VAL A 56 10.78 -12.15 -8.39
CA VAL A 56 10.05 -11.79 -7.18
C VAL A 56 10.89 -12.15 -5.97
N ASP A 57 11.07 -11.18 -5.05
CA ASP A 57 11.71 -11.37 -3.77
C ASP A 57 10.70 -11.12 -2.64
N LEU A 58 10.63 -12.02 -1.67
CA LEU A 58 9.97 -11.77 -0.40
C LEU A 58 11.00 -11.18 0.55
N LEU A 59 10.84 -9.90 0.89
CA LEU A 59 11.85 -9.15 1.64
C LEU A 59 12.07 -9.69 3.06
N ASP A 60 11.07 -10.37 3.61
CA ASP A 60 11.06 -10.99 4.94
C ASP A 60 11.07 -12.52 4.90
N ALA A 61 11.56 -13.11 3.80
CA ALA A 61 11.69 -14.57 3.66
C ALA A 61 12.63 -15.16 4.72
N GLU A 62 13.68 -14.44 5.04
CA GLU A 62 14.69 -14.82 6.05
C GLU A 62 14.91 -13.67 7.02
N GLY A 63 14.94 -13.99 8.32
CA GLY A 63 15.13 -13.00 9.37
C GLY A 63 16.59 -12.73 9.69
N PRO A 64 16.90 -11.81 10.61
CA PRO A 64 15.97 -10.91 11.32
C PRO A 64 15.53 -9.73 10.47
N ASP A 65 14.44 -9.08 10.87
CA ASP A 65 13.97 -7.84 10.24
C ASP A 65 15.01 -6.73 10.35
N LYS A 66 15.00 -5.85 9.32
CA LYS A 66 15.68 -4.58 9.43
C LYS A 66 14.80 -3.58 10.18
N VAL A 67 15.39 -2.91 11.16
CA VAL A 67 14.73 -1.86 11.94
C VAL A 67 15.03 -0.50 11.31
N LEU A 68 13.98 0.24 10.95
CA LEU A 68 14.07 1.63 10.52
C LEU A 68 13.59 2.55 11.65
N GLU A 69 14.41 3.49 12.08
CA GLU A 69 14.06 4.44 13.14
C GLU A 69 13.11 5.52 12.60
N ILE A 70 12.17 5.96 13.45
CA ILE A 70 11.20 7.02 13.16
C ILE A 70 11.29 8.10 14.25
N PRO A 71 12.34 8.94 14.25
CA PRO A 71 12.55 9.91 15.33
C PRO A 71 11.35 10.82 15.59
N ASN A 72 10.69 11.25 14.51
CA ASN A 72 9.53 12.14 14.54
C ASN A 72 8.18 11.41 14.51
N GLY A 73 8.15 10.07 14.57
CA GLY A 73 6.91 9.32 14.58
C GLY A 73 5.99 9.75 15.70
N LYS A 74 4.71 9.82 15.43
CA LYS A 74 3.71 10.24 16.43
C LYS A 74 3.32 9.12 17.37
N VAL A 75 3.13 7.93 16.83
CA VAL A 75 2.65 6.72 17.55
C VAL A 75 3.75 5.70 17.70
N ILE A 76 4.42 5.37 16.60
CA ILE A 76 5.51 4.38 16.61
C ILE A 76 6.86 5.06 16.34
N LYS A 77 7.91 4.53 16.96
CA LYS A 77 9.27 5.07 16.82
C LYS A 77 10.18 4.19 15.98
N LYS A 78 9.68 3.04 15.58
CA LYS A 78 10.39 2.05 14.77
C LYS A 78 9.45 1.45 13.74
N ASN A 79 10.02 1.04 12.61
CA ASN A 79 9.36 0.19 11.64
C ASN A 79 10.22 -1.04 11.40
N TYR A 80 9.59 -2.20 11.32
CA TYR A 80 10.25 -3.48 11.05
C TYR A 80 9.93 -3.87 9.62
N VAL A 81 10.95 -3.87 8.78
CA VAL A 81 10.83 -4.18 7.35
C VAL A 81 11.62 -5.44 7.03
N GLY A 82 11.28 -6.12 5.95
CA GLY A 82 12.04 -7.28 5.53
C GLY A 82 13.50 -6.91 5.28
N LYS A 83 14.44 -7.74 5.80
CA LYS A 83 15.89 -7.49 5.70
C LYS A 83 16.35 -7.27 4.28
N ASP A 84 15.74 -7.94 3.32
CA ASP A 84 16.16 -7.91 1.93
C ASP A 84 15.89 -6.57 1.24
N ILE A 85 15.24 -5.60 1.91
CA ILE A 85 15.17 -4.21 1.46
C ILE A 85 16.58 -3.61 1.21
N GLU A 86 17.59 -4.15 1.89
CA GLU A 86 18.99 -3.71 1.73
C GLU A 86 19.59 -4.01 0.34
N LYS A 87 18.94 -4.85 -0.45
CA LYS A 87 19.37 -5.18 -1.82
C LYS A 87 18.99 -4.10 -2.85
N TYR A 88 18.23 -3.08 -2.44
CA TYR A 88 17.61 -2.10 -3.35
C TYR A 88 17.99 -0.67 -2.99
N ASP A 89 18.29 0.15 -4.00
CA ASP A 89 18.71 1.55 -3.86
C ASP A 89 17.57 2.56 -4.12
N SER A 90 16.47 2.10 -4.71
CA SER A 90 15.29 2.90 -5.07
C SER A 90 14.06 2.02 -5.14
N MET A 91 12.89 2.63 -5.14
CA MET A 91 11.62 1.91 -5.17
C MET A 91 10.63 2.54 -6.16
N LEU A 92 9.93 1.69 -6.90
CA LEU A 92 8.72 2.03 -7.62
C LEU A 92 7.53 1.41 -6.87
N VAL A 93 6.68 2.24 -6.30
CA VAL A 93 5.50 1.80 -5.56
C VAL A 93 4.34 1.71 -6.54
N LEU A 94 3.89 0.49 -6.80
CA LEU A 94 2.76 0.19 -7.68
C LEU A 94 1.55 -0.17 -6.83
N SER A 95 0.63 0.75 -6.64
CA SER A 95 -0.52 0.57 -5.75
C SER A 95 -1.79 0.38 -6.55
N HIS A 96 -2.51 -0.70 -6.28
CA HIS A 96 -3.91 -0.79 -6.63
C HIS A 96 -4.70 0.13 -5.69
N PHE A 97 -5.25 1.22 -6.23
CA PHE A 97 -6.08 2.13 -5.45
C PHE A 97 -7.49 1.56 -5.30
N LYS A 98 -7.92 1.32 -4.08
CA LYS A 98 -9.22 0.71 -3.72
C LYS A 98 -9.61 1.02 -2.28
N GLY A 99 -10.83 0.64 -1.89
CA GLY A 99 -11.25 0.64 -0.50
C GLY A 99 -10.44 -0.31 0.39
N HIS A 100 -10.59 -0.16 1.69
CA HIS A 100 -9.92 -1.03 2.66
C HIS A 100 -10.73 -1.14 3.96
N PRO A 101 -10.98 -2.36 4.48
CA PRO A 101 -11.84 -2.56 5.65
C PRO A 101 -11.32 -1.91 6.94
N MET A 102 -10.03 -1.71 7.09
CA MET A 102 -9.43 -1.04 8.25
C MET A 102 -8.95 0.37 7.91
N GLY A 103 -8.22 0.58 6.83
CA GLY A 103 -7.63 1.88 6.49
C GLY A 103 -8.56 2.84 5.74
N GLY A 104 -9.79 2.45 5.44
CA GLY A 104 -10.73 3.22 4.61
C GLY A 104 -10.42 3.12 3.13
N TYR A 105 -9.18 3.32 2.74
CA TYR A 105 -8.66 3.11 1.39
C TYR A 105 -7.26 2.48 1.43
N GLY A 106 -6.80 1.98 0.29
CA GLY A 106 -5.42 1.55 0.04
C GLY A 106 -4.87 2.27 -1.17
N GLY A 107 -3.75 2.96 -0.99
CA GLY A 107 -3.01 3.70 -2.00
C GLY A 107 -1.51 3.67 -1.72
N ALA A 108 -0.78 4.69 -2.16
CA ALA A 108 0.67 4.79 -2.02
C ALA A 108 1.13 4.74 -0.56
N LEU A 109 0.48 5.49 0.34
CA LEU A 109 0.83 5.53 1.78
C LEU A 109 0.67 4.16 2.43
N LYS A 110 -0.43 3.45 2.15
CA LYS A 110 -0.63 2.11 2.69
C LYS A 110 0.34 1.10 2.09
N GLN A 111 0.58 1.14 0.79
CA GLN A 111 1.54 0.25 0.14
C GLN A 111 2.94 0.45 0.70
N LEU A 112 3.34 1.70 0.91
CA LEU A 112 4.65 2.05 1.45
C LEU A 112 4.82 1.63 2.91
N SER A 113 3.77 1.73 3.73
CA SER A 113 3.81 1.35 5.14
C SER A 113 3.62 -0.16 5.34
N ILE A 114 2.42 -0.67 5.06
CA ILE A 114 2.05 -2.07 5.31
C ILE A 114 2.68 -3.01 4.28
N GLY A 115 2.79 -2.59 3.01
CA GLY A 115 3.34 -3.44 1.95
C GLY A 115 4.81 -3.78 2.16
N VAL A 116 5.61 -2.83 2.66
CA VAL A 116 7.07 -2.99 2.88
C VAL A 116 7.39 -3.58 4.25
N ALA A 117 6.49 -3.44 5.23
CA ALA A 117 6.70 -4.01 6.56
C ALA A 117 6.76 -5.54 6.51
N SER A 118 7.66 -6.14 7.31
CA SER A 118 7.69 -7.59 7.54
C SER A 118 6.39 -8.09 8.16
N SER A 119 6.21 -9.40 8.24
CA SER A 119 5.06 -9.98 8.95
C SER A 119 4.95 -9.41 10.37
N TYR A 120 6.04 -9.38 11.14
CA TYR A 120 6.08 -8.76 12.46
C TYR A 120 5.79 -7.26 12.40
N GLY A 121 6.41 -6.55 11.45
CA GLY A 121 6.22 -5.12 11.25
C GLY A 121 4.77 -4.74 10.95
N LYS A 122 4.06 -5.55 10.15
CA LYS A 122 2.63 -5.36 9.91
C LYS A 122 1.82 -5.44 11.21
N ALA A 123 2.07 -6.45 12.05
CA ALA A 123 1.42 -6.56 13.35
C ALA A 123 1.74 -5.38 14.26
N TYR A 124 3.01 -4.95 14.27
CA TYR A 124 3.48 -3.82 15.07
C TYR A 124 2.81 -2.49 14.66
N ILE A 125 2.66 -2.22 13.35
CA ILE A 125 1.99 -1.02 12.84
C ILE A 125 0.49 -1.05 13.19
N HIS A 126 -0.21 -2.17 12.92
CA HIS A 126 -1.63 -2.31 13.23
C HIS A 126 -1.91 -2.20 14.72
N GLY A 127 -1.05 -2.77 15.55
CA GLY A 127 -1.13 -2.73 17.01
C GLY A 127 -0.58 -1.45 17.64
N CYS A 128 -0.23 -0.42 16.86
CA CYS A 128 0.28 0.85 17.37
C CYS A 128 1.50 0.68 18.29
N GLY A 129 2.42 -0.20 17.91
CA GLY A 129 3.63 -0.53 18.67
C GLY A 129 3.50 -1.76 19.56
N LYS A 130 2.36 -2.44 19.56
CA LYS A 130 2.07 -3.66 20.30
C LYS A 130 1.49 -4.71 19.37
N PRO A 131 2.30 -5.64 18.84
CA PRO A 131 1.83 -6.64 17.86
C PRO A 131 0.63 -7.47 18.34
N GLU A 132 0.52 -7.69 19.65
CA GLU A 132 -0.60 -8.40 20.29
C GLU A 132 -1.94 -7.68 20.14
N ASP A 133 -1.93 -6.37 19.94
CA ASP A 133 -3.12 -5.52 19.76
C ASP A 133 -3.50 -5.36 18.26
N LEU A 134 -3.01 -6.22 17.37
CA LEU A 134 -3.21 -6.17 15.90
C LEU A 134 -4.66 -5.86 15.48
N TRP A 135 -5.66 -6.39 16.21
CA TRP A 135 -7.07 -6.22 15.89
C TRP A 135 -7.84 -5.30 16.83
N THR A 136 -7.20 -4.86 17.91
CA THR A 136 -7.87 -4.16 19.02
C THR A 136 -7.33 -2.79 19.32
N ALA A 137 -6.26 -2.38 18.61
CA ALA A 137 -5.66 -1.06 18.77
C ALA A 137 -6.63 0.09 18.43
N ASN A 138 -6.37 1.26 18.99
CA ASN A 138 -7.12 2.45 18.65
C ASN A 138 -7.00 2.78 17.17
N HIS A 139 -8.13 2.97 16.51
CA HIS A 139 -8.24 3.09 15.06
C HIS A 139 -7.46 4.29 14.51
N ASP A 140 -7.63 5.48 15.08
CA ASP A 140 -6.93 6.69 14.60
C ASP A 140 -5.41 6.57 14.81
N LYS A 141 -4.98 5.96 15.91
CA LYS A 141 -3.56 5.67 16.14
C LYS A 141 -3.00 4.66 15.15
N PHE A 142 -3.78 3.71 14.70
CA PHE A 142 -3.37 2.80 13.61
C PHE A 142 -3.14 3.58 12.32
N LEU A 143 -4.03 4.49 11.93
CA LEU A 143 -3.87 5.33 10.75
C LEU A 143 -2.63 6.24 10.85
N GLU A 144 -2.37 6.80 12.03
CA GLU A 144 -1.16 7.56 12.35
C GLU A 144 0.11 6.67 12.28
N SER A 145 0.03 5.43 12.78
CA SER A 145 1.14 4.46 12.70
C SER A 145 1.50 4.11 11.26
N MET A 146 0.53 4.05 10.35
CA MET A 146 0.81 3.87 8.93
C MET A 146 1.60 5.06 8.36
N ALA A 147 1.23 6.29 8.70
CA ALA A 147 1.97 7.49 8.29
C ALA A 147 3.40 7.49 8.86
N ASP A 148 3.56 7.14 10.14
CA ASP A 148 4.87 6.98 10.78
C ASP A 148 5.73 5.97 10.04
N ALA A 149 5.20 4.77 9.76
CA ALA A 149 5.91 3.70 9.05
C ALA A 149 6.30 4.12 7.62
N ALA A 150 5.39 4.77 6.88
CA ALA A 150 5.68 5.29 5.54
C ALA A 150 6.87 6.27 5.56
N SER A 151 6.93 7.15 6.58
CA SER A 151 8.02 8.11 6.72
C SER A 151 9.39 7.45 6.83
N SER A 152 9.49 6.32 7.50
CA SER A 152 10.75 5.60 7.67
C SER A 152 11.28 5.03 6.35
N VAL A 153 10.39 4.52 5.51
CA VAL A 153 10.76 3.96 4.20
C VAL A 153 11.20 5.07 3.24
N ILE A 154 10.49 6.21 3.25
CA ILE A 154 10.88 7.40 2.47
C ILE A 154 12.28 7.88 2.86
N ASN A 155 12.55 7.94 4.16
CA ASN A 155 13.86 8.36 4.67
C ASN A 155 14.94 7.34 4.30
N TYR A 156 14.65 6.04 4.40
CA TYR A 156 15.59 4.98 4.05
C TYR A 156 16.06 5.08 2.60
N PHE A 157 15.15 5.28 1.66
CA PHE A 157 15.48 5.46 0.24
C PHE A 157 15.91 6.88 -0.13
N ASN A 158 16.03 7.78 0.85
CA ASN A 158 16.38 9.18 0.60
C ASN A 158 15.53 9.81 -0.52
N LYS A 159 14.22 9.57 -0.47
CA LYS A 159 13.22 10.04 -1.46
C LYS A 159 13.40 9.49 -2.88
N LYS A 160 14.22 8.47 -3.09
CA LYS A 160 14.35 7.80 -4.40
C LYS A 160 13.20 6.84 -4.63
N ILE A 161 11.98 7.35 -4.57
CA ILE A 161 10.74 6.58 -4.72
C ILE A 161 9.84 7.30 -5.71
N VAL A 162 9.22 6.53 -6.60
CA VAL A 162 8.14 6.98 -7.48
C VAL A 162 6.89 6.18 -7.14
N TYR A 163 5.76 6.85 -7.10
CA TYR A 163 4.46 6.27 -6.77
C TYR A 163 3.56 6.23 -7.99
N ILE A 164 2.90 5.11 -8.20
CA ILE A 164 1.87 4.92 -9.23
C ILE A 164 0.65 4.32 -8.56
N ASN A 165 -0.46 5.05 -8.57
CA ASN A 165 -1.75 4.55 -8.12
C ASN A 165 -2.61 4.19 -9.33
N ILE A 166 -3.12 2.96 -9.37
CA ILE A 166 -3.95 2.44 -10.44
C ILE A 166 -5.38 2.34 -9.94
N MET A 167 -6.23 3.22 -10.48
CA MET A 167 -7.65 3.37 -10.12
C MET A 167 -8.52 2.54 -11.07
N LYS A 168 -8.37 1.22 -10.98
CA LYS A 168 -9.06 0.22 -11.78
C LYS A 168 -9.59 -0.90 -10.92
N ASN A 169 -10.73 -1.50 -11.25
CA ASN A 169 -11.37 -2.55 -10.46
C ASN A 169 -11.54 -2.14 -8.97
N MET A 170 -11.94 -0.91 -8.74
CA MET A 170 -12.01 -0.33 -7.39
C MET A 170 -13.20 -0.86 -6.61
N SER A 171 -12.96 -1.85 -5.75
CA SER A 171 -13.88 -2.34 -4.74
C SER A 171 -13.75 -1.55 -3.43
N VAL A 172 -14.73 -1.67 -2.55
CA VAL A 172 -14.63 -1.18 -1.15
C VAL A 172 -13.71 -2.06 -0.30
N ASP A 173 -13.38 -3.26 -0.78
CA ASP A 173 -12.51 -4.21 -0.09
C ASP A 173 -11.09 -4.23 -0.67
N CYS A 174 -10.17 -4.74 0.13
CA CYS A 174 -8.77 -4.88 -0.24
C CYS A 174 -8.50 -6.22 -0.92
N ASP A 175 -7.47 -6.27 -1.79
CA ASP A 175 -6.96 -7.51 -2.39
C ASP A 175 -6.47 -8.52 -1.33
N CYS A 176 -6.29 -8.07 -0.09
CA CYS A 176 -5.99 -8.92 1.04
C CYS A 176 -7.21 -9.70 1.59
N CYS A 177 -8.42 -9.40 1.14
CA CYS A 177 -9.62 -10.17 1.45
C CYS A 177 -9.75 -11.33 0.46
N ALA A 178 -9.93 -12.55 0.95
CA ALA A 178 -10.11 -13.72 0.08
C ALA A 178 -11.42 -13.64 -0.70
N VAL A 179 -12.44 -13.06 -0.08
CA VAL A 179 -13.73 -12.74 -0.71
C VAL A 179 -13.92 -11.23 -0.58
N ALA A 180 -13.94 -10.54 -1.70
CA ALA A 180 -14.14 -9.10 -1.79
C ALA A 180 -15.44 -8.80 -2.54
N GLU A 181 -16.06 -7.68 -2.24
CA GLU A 181 -17.16 -7.18 -3.05
C GLU A 181 -16.68 -6.86 -4.48
N ASP A 182 -17.58 -6.93 -5.44
CA ASP A 182 -17.29 -6.51 -6.81
C ASP A 182 -16.88 -5.02 -6.87
N PRO A 183 -16.14 -4.59 -7.91
CA PRO A 183 -15.83 -3.18 -8.11
C PRO A 183 -17.09 -2.34 -8.10
N CYS A 184 -17.13 -1.31 -7.24
CA CYS A 184 -18.30 -0.47 -7.03
C CYS A 184 -18.30 0.83 -7.85
N ILE A 185 -17.16 1.22 -8.40
CA ILE A 185 -16.97 2.44 -9.19
C ILE A 185 -16.17 2.11 -10.46
N LYS A 186 -16.48 2.78 -11.57
CA LYS A 186 -15.77 2.60 -12.83
C LYS A 186 -14.30 3.00 -12.71
N ASP A 187 -13.49 2.40 -13.57
CA ASP A 187 -12.08 2.75 -13.72
C ASP A 187 -11.93 4.26 -13.99
N ILE A 188 -11.00 4.90 -13.30
CA ILE A 188 -10.72 6.33 -13.45
C ILE A 188 -9.43 6.55 -14.26
N GLY A 189 -8.37 5.81 -13.93
CA GLY A 189 -7.10 5.95 -14.62
C GLY A 189 -5.89 5.56 -13.78
N VAL A 190 -4.74 6.08 -14.17
CA VAL A 190 -3.46 5.84 -13.52
C VAL A 190 -2.82 7.18 -13.17
N LEU A 191 -2.46 7.36 -11.92
CA LEU A 191 -1.74 8.55 -11.43
C LEU A 191 -0.29 8.20 -11.13
N ILE A 192 0.60 9.16 -11.36
CA ILE A 192 2.02 9.05 -11.02
C ILE A 192 2.49 10.31 -10.29
N SER A 193 3.30 10.14 -9.25
CA SER A 193 3.88 11.24 -8.48
C SER A 193 5.18 10.81 -7.79
N THR A 194 5.96 11.78 -7.35
CA THR A 194 7.07 11.59 -6.40
C THR A 194 6.67 11.95 -4.96
N ASP A 195 5.41 12.35 -4.75
CA ASP A 195 4.83 12.70 -3.45
C ASP A 195 3.69 11.72 -3.12
N PRO A 196 3.82 10.89 -2.05
CA PRO A 196 2.81 9.89 -1.68
C PRO A 196 1.52 10.51 -1.11
N VAL A 197 1.61 11.69 -0.51
CA VAL A 197 0.46 12.42 0.05
C VAL A 197 -0.35 13.03 -1.08
N ALA A 198 0.33 13.70 -2.03
CA ALA A 198 -0.29 14.30 -3.20
C ALA A 198 -1.05 13.28 -4.05
N ILE A 199 -0.43 12.14 -4.33
CA ILE A 199 -1.04 11.13 -5.20
C ILE A 199 -2.27 10.48 -4.54
N ASP A 200 -2.21 10.17 -3.24
CA ASP A 200 -3.34 9.60 -2.52
C ASP A 200 -4.48 10.61 -2.39
N GLN A 201 -4.17 11.89 -2.09
CA GLN A 201 -5.16 12.96 -2.08
C GLN A 201 -5.83 13.13 -3.44
N ALA A 202 -5.06 13.16 -4.53
CA ALA A 202 -5.59 13.28 -5.88
C ALA A 202 -6.54 12.12 -6.24
N CYS A 203 -6.20 10.89 -5.86
CA CYS A 203 -7.08 9.73 -6.06
C CYS A 203 -8.40 9.87 -5.30
N ILE A 204 -8.35 10.30 -4.03
CA ILE A 204 -9.53 10.56 -3.21
C ILE A 204 -10.41 11.62 -3.88
N ASP A 205 -9.83 12.75 -4.29
CA ASP A 205 -10.55 13.85 -4.92
C ASP A 205 -11.22 13.41 -6.24
N LEU A 206 -10.55 12.58 -7.04
CA LEU A 206 -11.12 12.02 -8.26
C LEU A 206 -12.32 11.11 -7.98
N VAL A 207 -12.27 10.28 -6.91
CA VAL A 207 -13.44 9.48 -6.48
C VAL A 207 -14.58 10.40 -6.04
N TYR A 208 -14.31 11.37 -5.16
CA TYR A 208 -15.32 12.27 -4.61
C TYR A 208 -15.99 13.12 -5.70
N ASN A 209 -15.24 13.53 -6.71
CA ASN A 209 -15.74 14.32 -7.85
C ASN A 209 -16.29 13.48 -9.02
N SER A 210 -16.22 12.15 -8.95
CA SER A 210 -16.76 11.26 -9.98
C SER A 210 -18.27 11.45 -10.15
N ASN A 211 -18.76 11.29 -11.38
CA ASN A 211 -20.19 11.22 -11.67
C ASN A 211 -20.79 9.81 -11.54
N ASP A 212 -19.97 8.81 -11.23
CA ASP A 212 -20.42 7.44 -11.05
C ASP A 212 -21.21 7.30 -9.74
N PRO A 213 -22.45 6.79 -9.76
CA PRO A 213 -23.26 6.62 -8.54
C PRO A 213 -22.62 5.66 -7.53
N GLY A 214 -21.79 4.73 -7.97
CA GLY A 214 -21.06 3.79 -7.10
C GLY A 214 -20.06 4.46 -6.18
N LYS A 215 -19.69 5.74 -6.46
CA LYS A 215 -18.82 6.49 -5.55
C LYS A 215 -19.36 6.59 -4.13
N ALA A 216 -20.68 6.62 -3.96
CA ALA A 216 -21.28 6.76 -2.63
C ALA A 216 -20.88 5.60 -1.70
N HIS A 217 -20.82 4.38 -2.23
CA HIS A 217 -20.38 3.20 -1.48
C HIS A 217 -18.89 3.25 -1.14
N PHE A 218 -18.07 3.73 -2.10
CA PHE A 218 -16.63 3.91 -1.87
C PHE A 218 -16.36 5.00 -0.81
N ILE A 219 -17.04 6.15 -0.91
CA ILE A 219 -16.93 7.27 0.03
C ILE A 219 -17.34 6.82 1.44
N GLU A 220 -18.45 6.10 1.56
CA GLU A 220 -18.88 5.54 2.86
C GLU A 220 -17.77 4.69 3.50
N ARG A 221 -17.09 3.83 2.73
CA ARG A 221 -15.97 3.04 3.24
C ARG A 221 -14.82 3.94 3.72
N VAL A 222 -14.45 4.96 2.97
CA VAL A 222 -13.38 5.89 3.35
C VAL A 222 -13.73 6.64 4.63
N GLU A 223 -14.95 7.18 4.70
CA GLU A 223 -15.39 8.01 5.82
C GLU A 223 -15.66 7.21 7.08
N SER A 224 -16.33 6.05 6.97
CA SER A 224 -16.61 5.17 8.13
C SER A 224 -15.33 4.63 8.79
N ARG A 225 -14.22 4.66 8.11
CA ARG A 225 -12.89 4.25 8.60
C ARG A 225 -11.95 5.43 8.81
N ASN A 226 -12.45 6.68 8.76
CA ASN A 226 -11.62 7.88 8.91
C ASN A 226 -10.37 7.86 8.02
N GLY A 227 -10.48 7.30 6.79
CA GLY A 227 -9.33 6.99 5.93
C GLY A 227 -8.45 8.19 5.58
N ILE A 228 -9.04 9.38 5.48
CA ILE A 228 -8.33 10.64 5.20
C ILE A 228 -7.32 10.98 6.30
N HIS A 229 -7.52 10.50 7.51
CA HIS A 229 -6.62 10.76 8.64
C HIS A 229 -5.17 10.27 8.40
N THR A 230 -4.99 9.23 7.59
CA THR A 230 -3.64 8.78 7.18
C THR A 230 -2.94 9.84 6.32
N ILE A 231 -3.65 10.45 5.36
CA ILE A 231 -3.15 11.54 4.50
C ILE A 231 -2.77 12.75 5.35
N GLU A 232 -3.66 13.18 6.25
CA GLU A 232 -3.43 14.32 7.14
C GLU A 232 -2.25 14.09 8.08
N SER A 233 -2.10 12.87 8.59
CA SER A 233 -1.00 12.49 9.46
C SER A 233 0.34 12.49 8.72
N ALA A 234 0.35 11.98 7.47
CA ALA A 234 1.53 12.00 6.61
C ALA A 234 1.96 13.43 6.24
N GLU A 235 1.00 14.31 5.93
CA GLU A 235 1.29 15.74 5.70
C GLU A 235 1.87 16.43 6.94
N LYS A 236 1.29 16.18 8.13
CA LYS A 236 1.82 16.71 9.41
C LYS A 236 3.23 16.23 9.73
N LEU A 237 3.60 15.02 9.28
CA LEU A 237 4.98 14.51 9.39
C LEU A 237 5.94 15.13 8.36
N GLY A 238 5.43 15.90 7.40
CA GLY A 238 6.22 16.56 6.37
C GLY A 238 6.76 15.61 5.29
N ILE A 239 6.11 14.47 5.07
CA ILE A 239 6.55 13.51 4.05
C ILE A 239 5.91 13.74 2.68
N GLY A 240 5.05 14.73 2.56
CA GLY A 240 4.40 15.17 1.33
C GLY A 240 3.41 16.29 1.60
N SER A 241 2.65 16.68 0.59
CA SER A 241 1.65 17.74 0.66
C SER A 241 0.35 17.33 -0.01
N LYS A 242 -0.79 17.72 0.56
CA LYS A 242 -2.11 17.58 -0.06
C LYS A 242 -2.32 18.52 -1.25
N ASN A 243 -1.50 19.57 -1.35
CA ASN A 243 -1.55 20.49 -2.47
C ASN A 243 -0.85 19.87 -3.68
N TYR A 244 -1.55 19.77 -4.80
CA TYR A 244 -1.02 19.19 -6.04
C TYR A 244 -1.58 19.90 -7.27
N GLU A 245 -0.93 19.74 -8.39
CA GLU A 245 -1.44 20.05 -9.72
C GLU A 245 -1.66 18.73 -10.47
N LEU A 246 -2.87 18.52 -11.00
CA LEU A 246 -3.19 17.35 -11.81
C LEU A 246 -2.98 17.68 -13.28
N ILE A 247 -2.01 17.01 -13.90
CA ILE A 247 -1.68 17.18 -15.33
C ILE A 247 -2.14 15.94 -16.08
N GLU A 248 -3.10 16.10 -16.99
CA GLU A 248 -3.54 15.01 -17.85
C GLU A 248 -2.52 14.76 -18.97
N VAL A 249 -2.05 13.51 -19.08
CA VAL A 249 -1.15 13.08 -20.14
C VAL A 249 -1.95 12.27 -21.15
N THR A 250 -2.18 12.84 -22.32
CA THR A 250 -2.83 12.15 -23.45
C THR A 250 -1.78 11.60 -24.40
N ASN A 251 -1.94 10.34 -24.83
CA ASN A 251 -1.14 9.82 -25.94
C ASN A 251 -1.51 10.63 -27.20
N LYS A 252 -0.53 11.32 -27.77
CA LYS A 252 -0.65 11.93 -29.11
C LYS A 252 -0.40 10.88 -30.17
#